data_384716ad43086a15d06d284d4bf73d40
#
_entry.id   384716ad43086a15d06d284d4bf73d40
#
_cell.length_a   1.000
_cell.length_b   1.000
_cell.length_c   1.000
_cell.angle_alpha   90.00
_cell.angle_beta   90.00
_cell.angle_gamma   90.00
#
_symmetry.space_group_name_H-M   'P 1'
#
loop_
_entity.id
_entity.type
_entity.pdbx_description
1 polymer ?
#
loop_
_entity_poly.entity_id
_entity_poly.type
_entity_poly.pdbx_seq_one_letter_code
_entity_poly.pdbx_strand_id
1 'polypeptide(L)'
;MLDASTQLDLFDYRYGKNGVILYQEGVTSPETAVIDDDEEEKQEKLGKYCVEVSSEYFDSLNGKLKKVANKSLKKLAKDNPGLLIFPDNPKDLEEDIQKDCVLETEDFGDRIRVSTYNLIGFIGCDDLKINIHSRFEEKKLNGEDKKITDFFLIYMLEKISRLNLLDLPSPSRDDINIFDLLPYLFPQYLKRALAQGMYKEYVRKQYNDSNIKGAIDVSRHIRSNIPFLGKVAYNTREFSFDNRITQLIRHTIEHLRNYSLIGERILNSPDVHDMVRQIIDATPTYSAMDRQKVIMDNLKTFAHPYYNEYAPLQKLCLAILRYDQLSYGDSDQDVHGVIFDIAALWEEYLAVVLQDLDIVHPNNRETTNPQYIFEGITNAYERYPDFFRKDKSCVMDAKYKRIADNGHHIERNDIHQLITYMYIMQAPKGMIISPAVADDLSHWKDIGTLNGYGGIVQIYYMRIPESTDYNAFCKKMKTEEWLLRNRLTWE
;
A
#
# COMPACT_ATOMS: atom_id res chain seq x y z
N MET A 1 21.11 -19.72 7.75
CA MET A 1 22.30 -18.86 7.45
C MET A 1 22.00 -18.07 6.21
N LEU A 2 22.14 -16.73 6.24
CA LEU A 2 22.02 -15.87 5.07
C LEU A 2 23.37 -15.77 4.36
N ASP A 3 23.40 -16.02 3.07
CA ASP A 3 24.59 -15.92 2.21
C ASP A 3 24.46 -14.76 1.19
N ALA A 4 25.40 -14.63 0.27
CA ALA A 4 25.50 -13.50 -0.67
C ALA A 4 24.34 -13.30 -1.64
N SER A 5 23.33 -14.18 -1.72
CA SER A 5 22.16 -14.04 -2.61
C SER A 5 20.89 -13.66 -1.84
N THR A 6 20.91 -12.63 -1.04
CA THR A 6 20.16 -12.54 0.19
C THR A 6 18.76 -11.97 0.03
N GLN A 7 17.81 -12.79 0.39
CA GLN A 7 16.45 -12.40 0.70
C GLN A 7 16.26 -12.40 2.23
N LEU A 8 15.74 -11.30 2.77
CA LEU A 8 15.39 -11.15 4.17
C LEU A 8 13.87 -11.06 4.28
N ASP A 9 13.24 -12.11 4.80
CA ASP A 9 11.81 -12.16 5.05
C ASP A 9 11.51 -11.74 6.49
N LEU A 10 10.75 -10.66 6.65
CA LEU A 10 10.34 -10.05 7.90
C LEU A 10 8.82 -10.07 8.01
N PHE A 11 8.29 -9.83 9.20
CA PHE A 11 6.86 -9.64 9.42
C PHE A 11 6.59 -8.24 9.96
N ASP A 12 5.43 -7.69 9.65
CA ASP A 12 5.01 -6.40 10.17
C ASP A 12 4.83 -6.42 11.70
N TYR A 13 4.93 -5.26 12.32
CA TYR A 13 4.72 -5.05 13.74
C TYR A 13 5.66 -5.86 14.64
N ARG A 14 6.95 -5.94 14.25
CA ARG A 14 8.04 -6.56 15.03
C ARG A 14 8.99 -5.47 15.51
N TYR A 15 8.89 -5.06 16.78
CA TYR A 15 9.71 -4.00 17.35
C TYR A 15 10.11 -4.29 18.80
N GLY A 16 11.10 -3.53 19.30
CA GLY A 16 11.65 -3.71 20.64
C GLY A 16 12.21 -5.12 20.86
N LYS A 17 11.82 -5.77 21.94
CA LYS A 17 12.25 -7.14 22.26
C LYS A 17 11.76 -8.20 21.26
N ASN A 18 10.78 -7.88 20.43
CA ASN A 18 10.24 -8.76 19.39
C ASN A 18 10.86 -8.52 18.00
N GLY A 19 11.83 -7.61 17.87
CA GLY A 19 12.57 -7.39 16.62
C GLY A 19 13.37 -8.63 16.20
N VAL A 20 13.65 -8.73 14.90
CA VAL A 20 14.51 -9.81 14.36
C VAL A 20 15.97 -9.49 14.70
N ILE A 21 16.70 -10.47 15.23
CA ILE A 21 18.12 -10.34 15.53
C ILE A 21 18.91 -11.07 14.45
N LEU A 22 19.70 -10.30 13.70
CA LEU A 22 20.70 -10.82 12.77
C LEU A 22 22.04 -10.88 13.52
N TYR A 23 22.68 -12.04 13.58
CA TYR A 23 23.96 -12.19 14.28
C TYR A 23 25.00 -12.84 13.38
N GLN A 24 26.27 -12.48 13.60
CA GLN A 24 27.41 -12.95 12.81
C GLN A 24 27.70 -14.41 13.10
N GLU A 25 28.02 -15.18 12.07
CA GLU A 25 28.51 -16.58 12.20
C GLU A 25 29.68 -16.72 13.18
N GLY A 26 29.60 -17.71 14.03
CA GLY A 26 30.61 -17.97 15.07
C GLY A 26 30.43 -17.15 16.37
N VAL A 27 29.49 -16.26 16.43
CA VAL A 27 29.04 -15.59 17.66
C VAL A 27 28.02 -16.49 18.36
N THR A 28 28.13 -16.59 19.69
CA THR A 28 27.15 -17.35 20.49
C THR A 28 25.74 -16.80 20.20
N SER A 29 24.81 -17.69 19.80
CA SER A 29 23.43 -17.31 19.56
C SER A 29 22.88 -16.49 20.74
N PRO A 30 22.11 -15.42 20.50
CA PRO A 30 21.45 -14.67 21.58
C PRO A 30 20.58 -15.53 22.50
N GLU A 31 20.20 -16.73 22.06
CA GLU A 31 19.44 -17.72 22.84
C GLU A 31 20.24 -18.25 24.08
N THR A 32 21.57 -18.22 24.04
CA THR A 32 22.42 -18.75 25.12
C THR A 32 22.99 -17.68 26.05
N ALA A 33 22.76 -16.41 25.79
CA ALA A 33 23.13 -15.32 26.69
C ALA A 33 22.12 -15.25 27.84
N VAL A 34 22.47 -15.88 28.98
CA VAL A 34 21.72 -15.89 30.24
C VAL A 34 21.21 -14.48 30.56
N ILE A 35 19.92 -14.32 30.58
CA ILE A 35 19.23 -13.19 31.17
C ILE A 35 18.53 -13.71 32.43
N ASP A 36 18.77 -13.03 33.53
CA ASP A 36 18.39 -13.36 34.91
C ASP A 36 17.08 -14.15 35.12
N ASP A 37 17.10 -14.97 36.17
CA ASP A 37 16.29 -16.12 36.55
C ASP A 37 14.75 -15.98 36.62
N ASP A 38 14.13 -14.89 36.17
CA ASP A 38 12.69 -14.68 36.31
C ASP A 38 11.86 -14.77 34.99
N GLU A 39 12.41 -15.34 33.90
CA GLU A 39 11.78 -15.24 32.57
C GLU A 39 11.78 -16.53 31.71
N GLU A 40 11.55 -17.72 32.27
CA GLU A 40 11.42 -18.96 31.47
C GLU A 40 10.35 -18.90 30.37
N GLU A 41 9.27 -18.17 30.56
CA GLU A 41 8.21 -17.98 29.55
C GLU A 41 8.58 -17.03 28.38
N LYS A 42 9.67 -16.23 28.54
CA LYS A 42 10.16 -15.29 27.53
C LYS A 42 11.28 -15.87 26.66
N GLN A 43 12.00 -16.91 27.13
CA GLN A 43 13.10 -17.53 26.38
C GLN A 43 12.62 -18.26 25.13
N GLU A 44 11.46 -18.93 25.19
CA GLU A 44 10.85 -19.61 24.01
C GLU A 44 10.49 -18.64 22.87
N LYS A 45 10.26 -17.35 23.17
CA LYS A 45 9.90 -16.33 22.19
C LYS A 45 11.09 -15.62 21.55
N LEU A 46 12.24 -15.54 22.20
CA LEU A 46 13.44 -14.87 21.66
C LEU A 46 14.15 -15.71 20.58
N GLY A 47 14.17 -17.04 20.73
CA GLY A 47 14.81 -17.94 19.78
C GLY A 47 14.19 -18.00 18.40
N LYS A 48 12.95 -17.58 18.27
CA LYS A 48 12.15 -17.68 17.03
C LYS A 48 12.51 -16.63 15.96
N TYR A 49 13.25 -15.59 16.36
CA TYR A 49 13.51 -14.42 15.50
C TYR A 49 15.00 -14.12 15.34
N CYS A 50 15.86 -15.09 15.56
CA CYS A 50 17.29 -14.97 15.37
C CYS A 50 17.71 -15.58 14.03
N VAL A 51 18.48 -14.83 13.23
CA VAL A 51 18.97 -15.26 11.93
C VAL A 51 20.48 -15.13 11.88
N GLU A 52 21.18 -16.25 11.64
CA GLU A 52 22.62 -16.27 11.47
C GLU A 52 23.03 -15.76 10.10
N VAL A 53 24.03 -14.90 10.04
CA VAL A 53 24.56 -14.27 8.84
C VAL A 53 26.04 -14.62 8.72
N SER A 54 26.47 -15.03 7.51
CA SER A 54 27.90 -15.33 7.28
C SER A 54 28.79 -14.13 7.60
N SER A 55 29.96 -14.37 8.19
CA SER A 55 30.89 -13.31 8.62
C SER A 55 31.33 -12.42 7.47
N GLU A 56 31.49 -12.98 6.27
CA GLU A 56 31.88 -12.24 5.05
C GLU A 56 30.78 -11.27 4.58
N TYR A 57 29.52 -11.61 4.84
CA TYR A 57 28.37 -10.81 4.36
C TYR A 57 27.84 -9.83 5.41
N PHE A 58 28.11 -10.03 6.70
CA PHE A 58 27.50 -9.27 7.81
C PHE A 58 27.73 -7.76 7.69
N ASP A 59 28.97 -7.31 7.45
CA ASP A 59 29.29 -5.89 7.30
C ASP A 59 28.63 -5.27 6.06
N SER A 60 28.61 -6.02 4.95
CA SER A 60 27.91 -5.62 3.72
C SER A 60 26.41 -5.46 3.96
N LEU A 61 25.78 -6.43 4.63
CA LEU A 61 24.36 -6.42 4.98
C LEU A 61 24.04 -5.21 5.88
N ASN A 62 24.85 -4.95 6.90
CA ASN A 62 24.68 -3.78 7.76
C ASN A 62 24.74 -2.47 6.97
N GLY A 63 25.69 -2.35 6.03
CA GLY A 63 25.79 -1.20 5.13
C GLY A 63 24.54 -1.00 4.26
N LYS A 64 23.99 -2.07 3.71
CA LYS A 64 22.76 -2.03 2.89
C LYS A 64 21.52 -1.70 3.72
N LEU A 65 21.38 -2.32 4.91
CA LEU A 65 20.28 -2.00 5.82
C LEU A 65 20.28 -0.53 6.22
N LYS A 66 21.43 0.09 6.48
CA LYS A 66 21.56 1.53 6.79
C LYS A 66 21.12 2.45 5.64
N LYS A 67 21.07 1.97 4.39
CA LYS A 67 20.52 2.75 3.27
C LYS A 67 19.00 2.91 3.38
N VAL A 68 18.29 1.95 3.95
CA VAL A 68 16.82 1.91 4.09
C VAL A 68 16.37 2.27 5.49
N ALA A 69 17.05 1.74 6.51
CA ALA A 69 16.69 1.86 7.92
C ALA A 69 16.83 3.27 8.50
N ASN A 70 16.08 3.55 9.56
CA ASN A 70 16.17 4.77 10.36
C ASN A 70 15.95 6.06 9.56
N LYS A 71 15.27 5.97 8.44
CA LYS A 71 14.90 7.12 7.59
C LYS A 71 13.40 7.25 7.54
N SER A 72 12.89 8.49 7.63
CA SER A 72 11.46 8.71 7.46
C SER A 72 11.01 8.28 6.06
N LEU A 73 9.83 7.68 5.97
CA LEU A 73 9.20 7.25 4.71
C LEU A 73 9.21 8.36 3.66
N LYS A 74 8.84 9.58 4.09
CA LYS A 74 8.81 10.77 3.25
C LYS A 74 10.18 11.10 2.66
N LYS A 75 11.25 10.98 3.47
CA LYS A 75 12.62 11.19 3.01
C LYS A 75 13.07 10.07 2.10
N LEU A 76 12.80 8.83 2.48
CA LEU A 76 13.20 7.64 1.70
C LEU A 76 12.55 7.65 0.31
N ALA A 77 11.25 7.93 0.21
CA ALA A 77 10.53 8.04 -1.07
C ALA A 77 10.98 9.25 -1.91
N LYS A 78 11.35 10.36 -1.28
CA LYS A 78 11.86 11.53 -1.99
C LYS A 78 13.22 11.27 -2.61
N ASP A 79 14.11 10.61 -1.85
CA ASP A 79 15.48 10.32 -2.28
C ASP A 79 15.51 9.15 -3.28
N ASN A 80 14.49 8.28 -3.29
CA ASN A 80 14.40 7.08 -4.14
C ASN A 80 13.07 7.07 -4.93
N PRO A 81 13.03 7.66 -6.12
CA PRO A 81 11.81 7.69 -6.95
C PRO A 81 11.28 6.31 -7.37
N GLY A 82 12.11 5.28 -7.29
CA GLY A 82 11.74 3.88 -7.55
C GLY A 82 11.01 3.20 -6.39
N LEU A 83 10.92 3.84 -5.22
CA LEU A 83 10.18 3.34 -4.07
C LEU A 83 8.76 3.91 -4.07
N LEU A 84 7.78 3.03 -4.12
CA LEU A 84 6.36 3.37 -4.09
C LEU A 84 5.79 3.08 -2.71
N ILE A 85 5.02 4.02 -2.19
CA ILE A 85 4.31 3.88 -0.90
C ILE A 85 2.82 4.08 -1.16
N PHE A 86 2.00 3.15 -0.67
CA PHE A 86 0.54 3.20 -0.79
C PHE A 86 -0.13 3.14 0.58
N PRO A 87 -1.12 4.02 0.82
CA PRO A 87 -1.58 5.12 -0.01
C PRO A 87 -0.58 6.29 -0.09
N ASP A 88 -0.59 7.03 -1.20
CA ASP A 88 0.42 8.05 -1.57
C ASP A 88 0.22 9.40 -0.82
N ASN A 89 -0.41 9.42 0.36
CA ASN A 89 -0.68 10.67 1.04
C ASN A 89 0.11 10.83 2.35
N PRO A 90 1.08 11.77 2.38
CA PRO A 90 1.90 12.02 3.58
C PRO A 90 1.16 12.68 4.75
N LYS A 91 -0.09 13.15 4.57
CA LYS A 91 -0.86 13.78 5.66
C LYS A 91 -1.41 12.79 6.68
N ASP A 92 -1.64 11.54 6.25
CA ASP A 92 -2.20 10.51 7.14
C ASP A 92 -1.12 9.86 8.02
N LEU A 93 0.16 10.08 7.70
CA LEU A 93 1.30 9.66 8.51
C LEU A 93 1.57 10.60 9.72
N GLU A 94 0.83 11.70 9.85
CA GLU A 94 1.08 12.70 10.92
C GLU A 94 0.40 12.38 12.26
N GLU A 95 -0.60 11.51 12.30
CA GLU A 95 -1.32 11.21 13.55
C GLU A 95 -0.69 10.07 14.38
N ASP A 96 0.07 9.16 13.77
CA ASP A 96 0.83 8.09 14.46
C ASP A 96 2.35 8.32 14.41
N ILE A 97 2.77 9.53 14.70
CA ILE A 97 4.11 10.12 14.49
C ILE A 97 5.27 9.39 15.21
N GLN A 98 5.09 8.28 15.88
CA GLN A 98 6.23 7.69 16.59
C GLN A 98 7.18 6.86 15.72
N LYS A 99 6.81 6.45 14.48
CA LYS A 99 7.68 5.54 13.68
C LYS A 99 7.50 5.66 12.16
N ASP A 100 7.88 6.80 11.62
CA ASP A 100 7.87 7.11 10.19
C ASP A 100 8.91 6.36 9.32
N CYS A 101 9.44 5.23 9.77
CA CYS A 101 10.45 4.50 9.01
C CYS A 101 9.95 3.12 8.57
N VAL A 102 10.47 2.63 7.45
CA VAL A 102 10.14 1.29 6.94
C VAL A 102 10.62 0.23 7.90
N LEU A 103 11.86 0.37 8.34
CA LEU A 103 12.47 -0.46 9.36
C LEU A 103 13.46 0.35 10.19
N GLU A 104 13.64 -0.06 11.41
CA GLU A 104 14.60 0.49 12.34
C GLU A 104 15.69 -0.54 12.62
N THR A 105 16.92 -0.10 12.69
CA THR A 105 18.06 -0.98 13.03
C THR A 105 18.82 -0.43 14.21
N GLU A 106 19.15 -1.31 15.15
CA GLU A 106 20.08 -1.06 16.26
C GLU A 106 21.30 -1.95 16.08
N ASP A 107 22.47 -1.33 15.98
CA ASP A 107 23.74 -2.00 15.72
C ASP A 107 24.51 -2.22 17.04
N PHE A 108 24.78 -3.47 17.38
CA PHE A 108 25.53 -3.87 18.61
C PHE A 108 26.93 -4.42 18.29
N GLY A 109 27.38 -4.25 17.03
CA GLY A 109 28.69 -4.70 16.56
C GLY A 109 28.66 -6.12 15.99
N ASP A 110 28.43 -7.13 16.82
CA ASP A 110 28.33 -8.55 16.42
C ASP A 110 26.92 -8.99 16.05
N ARG A 111 25.96 -8.12 16.26
CA ARG A 111 24.53 -8.35 15.99
C ARG A 111 23.80 -7.06 15.62
N ILE A 112 22.73 -7.19 14.84
CA ILE A 112 21.85 -6.09 14.42
C ILE A 112 20.42 -6.49 14.80
N ARG A 113 19.73 -5.64 15.55
CA ARG A 113 18.28 -5.77 15.73
C ARG A 113 17.57 -5.02 14.63
N VAL A 114 16.65 -5.70 13.96
CA VAL A 114 15.79 -5.13 12.92
C VAL A 114 14.36 -5.10 13.44
N SER A 115 13.76 -3.92 13.47
CA SER A 115 12.36 -3.69 13.88
C SER A 115 11.53 -3.24 12.69
N THR A 116 10.30 -3.74 12.58
CA THR A 116 9.31 -3.42 11.54
C THR A 116 8.03 -2.88 12.18
N TYR A 117 7.27 -2.10 11.44
CA TYR A 117 6.04 -1.47 11.91
C TYR A 117 4.85 -1.87 11.03
N ASN A 118 3.83 -1.01 10.90
CA ASN A 118 2.60 -1.28 10.14
C ASN A 118 2.78 -1.16 8.62
N LEU A 119 3.90 -1.63 8.10
CA LEU A 119 4.22 -1.58 6.68
C LEU A 119 4.48 -3.00 6.16
N ILE A 120 3.88 -3.30 5.02
CA ILE A 120 4.04 -4.57 4.32
C ILE A 120 4.54 -4.25 2.92
N GLY A 121 5.46 -5.05 2.40
CA GLY A 121 5.93 -4.81 1.05
C GLY A 121 7.28 -5.42 0.72
N PHE A 122 7.81 -4.97 -0.40
CA PHE A 122 9.11 -5.37 -0.90
C PHE A 122 10.01 -4.16 -1.09
N ILE A 123 11.27 -4.31 -0.68
CA ILE A 123 12.32 -3.34 -0.92
C ILE A 123 13.55 -4.05 -1.47
N GLY A 124 14.02 -3.60 -2.62
CA GLY A 124 15.34 -3.94 -3.15
C GLY A 124 16.33 -2.85 -2.80
N CYS A 125 17.51 -3.25 -2.33
CA CYS A 125 18.63 -2.37 -2.07
C CYS A 125 19.92 -3.08 -2.50
N ASP A 126 20.49 -2.65 -3.61
CA ASP A 126 21.57 -3.38 -4.30
C ASP A 126 21.12 -4.83 -4.61
N ASP A 127 21.82 -5.84 -4.09
CA ASP A 127 21.50 -7.27 -4.18
C ASP A 127 20.63 -7.78 -3.01
N LEU A 128 20.36 -6.94 -2.01
CA LEU A 128 19.52 -7.29 -0.85
C LEU A 128 18.04 -7.13 -1.21
N LYS A 129 17.26 -8.18 -1.00
CA LYS A 129 15.81 -8.20 -1.09
C LYS A 129 15.20 -8.29 0.30
N ILE A 130 14.41 -7.29 0.69
CA ILE A 130 13.72 -7.26 1.96
C ILE A 130 12.22 -7.40 1.67
N ASN A 131 11.62 -8.48 2.12
CA ASN A 131 10.18 -8.68 2.09
C ASN A 131 9.63 -8.48 3.51
N ILE A 132 8.61 -7.66 3.65
CA ILE A 132 7.89 -7.49 4.91
C ILE A 132 6.49 -8.04 4.67
N HIS A 133 6.19 -9.18 5.31
CA HIS A 133 4.94 -9.91 5.19
C HIS A 133 3.94 -9.54 6.28
N SER A 134 2.68 -9.92 6.08
CA SER A 134 1.67 -9.79 7.12
C SER A 134 1.96 -10.73 8.29
N ARG A 135 1.88 -10.22 9.53
CA ARG A 135 2.00 -11.01 10.77
C ARG A 135 1.00 -12.18 10.86
N PHE A 136 -0.07 -12.14 10.08
CA PHE A 136 -1.06 -13.23 10.02
C PHE A 136 -0.57 -14.46 9.26
N GLU A 137 0.54 -14.33 8.53
CA GLU A 137 1.19 -15.43 7.80
C GLU A 137 2.31 -16.12 8.62
N GLU A 138 2.69 -15.57 9.77
CA GLU A 138 3.84 -16.01 10.56
C GLU A 138 3.81 -17.49 10.97
N LYS A 139 2.63 -18.01 11.33
CA LYS A 139 2.49 -19.43 11.73
C LYS A 139 2.81 -20.39 10.59
N LYS A 140 2.74 -19.96 9.33
CA LYS A 140 3.06 -20.79 8.17
C LYS A 140 4.55 -21.09 8.02
N LEU A 141 5.45 -20.24 8.55
CA LEU A 141 6.90 -20.44 8.50
C LEU A 141 7.42 -21.59 9.39
N ASN A 142 6.63 -22.01 10.38
CA ASN A 142 7.07 -23.03 11.36
C ASN A 142 6.93 -24.49 10.86
N GLY A 143 6.61 -24.71 9.56
CA GLY A 143 6.51 -26.03 8.95
C GLY A 143 7.45 -26.16 7.75
N GLU A 144 8.07 -27.33 7.57
CA GLU A 144 8.85 -27.65 6.39
C GLU A 144 8.01 -27.39 5.13
N ASP A 145 8.52 -26.63 4.15
CA ASP A 145 7.93 -26.31 2.85
C ASP A 145 6.70 -25.37 2.82
N LYS A 146 6.53 -24.44 3.74
CA LYS A 146 5.40 -23.52 3.69
C LYS A 146 5.77 -22.15 3.10
N LYS A 147 5.23 -21.87 1.94
CA LYS A 147 5.33 -20.60 1.23
C LYS A 147 4.41 -19.53 1.85
N ILE A 148 4.92 -18.33 2.06
CA ILE A 148 4.17 -17.17 2.53
C ILE A 148 3.29 -16.66 1.37
N THR A 149 2.01 -16.45 1.60
CA THR A 149 1.04 -16.14 0.53
C THR A 149 0.36 -14.78 0.68
N ASP A 150 0.51 -14.10 1.84
CA ASP A 150 -0.10 -12.80 2.15
C ASP A 150 -1.60 -12.69 1.77
N PHE A 151 -2.36 -13.75 1.99
CA PHE A 151 -3.78 -13.85 1.59
C PHE A 151 -4.64 -12.71 2.15
N PHE A 152 -4.33 -12.24 3.35
CA PHE A 152 -5.07 -11.15 3.95
C PHE A 152 -4.82 -9.83 3.23
N LEU A 153 -3.57 -9.53 2.87
CA LEU A 153 -3.23 -8.35 2.07
C LEU A 153 -3.94 -8.39 0.71
N ILE A 154 -3.87 -9.54 0.01
CA ILE A 154 -4.55 -9.73 -1.28
C ILE A 154 -6.05 -9.49 -1.13
N TYR A 155 -6.68 -10.09 -0.12
CA TYR A 155 -8.11 -9.96 0.12
C TYR A 155 -8.56 -8.51 0.37
N MET A 156 -7.80 -7.74 1.17
CA MET A 156 -8.10 -6.34 1.40
C MET A 156 -7.99 -5.53 0.11
N LEU A 157 -6.92 -5.72 -0.68
CA LEU A 157 -6.74 -5.03 -1.97
C LEU A 157 -7.85 -5.37 -2.98
N GLU A 158 -8.29 -6.63 -3.06
CA GLU A 158 -9.43 -7.04 -3.88
C GLU A 158 -10.72 -6.33 -3.47
N LYS A 159 -10.99 -6.26 -2.18
CA LYS A 159 -12.19 -5.58 -1.66
C LYS A 159 -12.17 -4.08 -1.93
N ILE A 160 -11.07 -3.42 -1.66
CA ILE A 160 -10.90 -1.98 -1.90
C ILE A 160 -11.05 -1.65 -3.40
N SER A 161 -10.48 -2.49 -4.27
CA SER A 161 -10.59 -2.33 -5.73
C SER A 161 -11.93 -2.78 -6.31
N ARG A 162 -12.83 -3.34 -5.48
CA ARG A 162 -14.13 -3.92 -5.88
C ARG A 162 -14.04 -5.03 -6.93
N LEU A 163 -12.94 -5.75 -6.94
CA LEU A 163 -12.71 -6.87 -7.84
C LEU A 163 -13.16 -8.18 -7.21
N ASN A 164 -13.86 -9.01 -7.99
CA ASN A 164 -14.28 -10.34 -7.56
C ASN A 164 -13.42 -11.40 -8.27
N LEU A 165 -12.40 -11.90 -7.60
CA LEU A 165 -11.48 -12.91 -8.15
C LEU A 165 -11.90 -14.35 -7.89
N LEU A 166 -13.05 -14.58 -7.24
CA LEU A 166 -13.52 -15.93 -6.90
C LEU A 166 -13.76 -16.83 -8.12
N ASP A 167 -13.90 -16.24 -9.32
CA ASP A 167 -14.17 -16.97 -10.57
C ASP A 167 -12.91 -17.30 -11.38
N LEU A 168 -11.70 -17.06 -10.84
CA LEU A 168 -10.46 -17.44 -11.52
C LEU A 168 -10.18 -18.93 -11.32
N PRO A 169 -9.96 -19.71 -12.40
CA PRO A 169 -9.23 -20.97 -12.28
C PRO A 169 -7.86 -20.63 -11.70
N SER A 170 -7.54 -21.17 -10.54
CA SER A 170 -6.23 -20.98 -9.92
C SER A 170 -5.13 -21.33 -10.93
N PRO A 171 -4.32 -20.37 -11.41
CA PRO A 171 -2.94 -20.73 -11.65
C PRO A 171 -2.39 -21.18 -10.30
N SER A 172 -1.47 -22.11 -10.28
CA SER A 172 -0.74 -22.47 -9.07
C SER A 172 -0.27 -21.14 -8.41
N ARG A 173 -1.00 -20.68 -7.40
CA ARG A 173 -0.79 -19.38 -6.73
C ARG A 173 0.47 -19.41 -5.87
N ASP A 174 1.33 -20.35 -6.17
CA ASP A 174 2.56 -20.61 -5.44
C ASP A 174 3.63 -19.53 -5.65
N ASP A 175 3.44 -18.57 -6.57
CA ASP A 175 4.44 -17.57 -6.94
C ASP A 175 3.90 -16.14 -7.02
N ILE A 176 2.89 -15.75 -6.19
CA ILE A 176 2.44 -14.37 -6.16
C ILE A 176 3.55 -13.50 -5.55
N ASN A 177 4.17 -12.71 -6.39
CA ASN A 177 5.07 -11.66 -5.97
C ASN A 177 4.24 -10.43 -5.57
N ILE A 178 4.70 -9.65 -4.60
CA ILE A 178 4.02 -8.44 -4.13
C ILE A 178 3.79 -7.41 -5.26
N PHE A 179 4.60 -7.44 -6.29
CA PHE A 179 4.42 -6.63 -7.50
C PHE A 179 3.17 -7.03 -8.31
N ASP A 180 2.72 -8.29 -8.21
CA ASP A 180 1.49 -8.76 -8.85
C ASP A 180 0.25 -8.10 -8.23
N LEU A 181 0.43 -7.38 -7.12
CA LEU A 181 -0.62 -6.62 -6.44
C LEU A 181 -0.79 -5.20 -7.01
N LEU A 182 0.20 -4.66 -7.72
CA LEU A 182 0.11 -3.32 -8.33
C LEU A 182 -1.08 -3.12 -9.28
N PRO A 183 -1.45 -4.11 -10.12
CA PRO A 183 -2.63 -4.00 -10.97
C PRO A 183 -3.93 -3.70 -10.20
N TYR A 184 -4.07 -4.17 -8.96
CA TYR A 184 -5.27 -3.93 -8.15
C TYR A 184 -5.46 -2.46 -7.76
N LEU A 185 -4.39 -1.70 -7.69
CA LEU A 185 -4.42 -0.27 -7.38
C LEU A 185 -4.80 0.59 -8.59
N PHE A 186 -4.55 0.08 -9.82
CA PHE A 186 -4.74 0.84 -11.04
C PHE A 186 -6.16 1.42 -11.22
N PRO A 187 -7.27 0.70 -10.97
CA PRO A 187 -8.62 1.23 -11.09
C PRO A 187 -8.87 2.46 -10.21
N GLN A 188 -8.45 2.40 -8.97
CA GLN A 188 -8.68 3.48 -8.00
C GLN A 188 -7.91 4.76 -8.40
N TYR A 189 -6.64 4.62 -8.77
CA TYR A 189 -5.82 5.75 -9.21
C TYR A 189 -6.31 6.32 -10.53
N LEU A 190 -6.72 5.47 -11.48
CA LEU A 190 -7.32 5.91 -12.75
C LEU A 190 -8.61 6.70 -12.51
N LYS A 191 -9.50 6.19 -11.64
CA LYS A 191 -10.75 6.85 -11.28
C LYS A 191 -10.53 8.22 -10.64
N ARG A 192 -9.59 8.34 -9.70
CA ARG A 192 -9.22 9.62 -9.06
C ARG A 192 -8.70 10.63 -10.08
N ALA A 193 -7.78 10.21 -10.94
CA ALA A 193 -7.23 11.09 -11.97
C ALA A 193 -8.30 11.57 -12.95
N LEU A 194 -9.13 10.66 -13.46
CA LEU A 194 -10.20 11.00 -14.42
C LEU A 194 -11.37 11.79 -13.79
N ALA A 195 -11.58 11.70 -12.48
CA ALA A 195 -12.53 12.56 -11.76
C ALA A 195 -12.14 14.05 -11.85
N GLN A 196 -10.84 14.36 -12.00
CA GLN A 196 -10.36 15.72 -12.28
C GLN A 196 -10.50 16.11 -13.76
N GLY A 197 -10.96 15.19 -14.60
CA GLY A 197 -11.08 15.35 -16.06
C GLY A 197 -9.87 14.83 -16.83
N MET A 198 -10.03 14.65 -18.14
CA MET A 198 -8.95 14.24 -19.05
C MET A 198 -7.92 15.35 -19.21
N TYR A 199 -6.66 15.05 -18.90
CA TYR A 199 -5.56 16.01 -19.02
C TYR A 199 -5.19 16.31 -20.46
N LYS A 200 -5.03 17.58 -20.77
CA LYS A 200 -4.52 18.08 -22.04
C LYS A 200 -3.25 18.87 -21.87
N GLU A 201 -2.35 18.73 -22.83
CA GLU A 201 -1.18 19.61 -22.94
C GLU A 201 -0.87 19.98 -24.39
N TYR A 202 -0.03 21.00 -24.56
CA TYR A 202 0.43 21.40 -25.88
C TYR A 202 1.50 20.42 -26.39
N VAL A 203 1.13 19.62 -27.40
CA VAL A 203 1.99 18.62 -28.05
C VAL A 203 2.47 19.16 -29.40
N ARG A 204 3.76 18.96 -29.69
CA ARG A 204 4.31 19.27 -31.00
C ARG A 204 3.98 18.12 -31.97
N LYS A 205 3.18 18.42 -32.97
CA LYS A 205 2.83 17.48 -34.05
C LYS A 205 3.58 17.80 -35.34
N GLN A 206 3.94 16.77 -36.08
CA GLN A 206 4.66 16.85 -37.34
C GLN A 206 3.75 16.44 -38.50
N TYR A 207 3.65 17.32 -39.50
CA TYR A 207 2.83 17.08 -40.66
C TYR A 207 3.66 17.18 -41.93
N ASN A 208 3.22 16.50 -42.99
CA ASN A 208 3.77 16.59 -44.34
C ASN A 208 2.63 16.50 -45.36
N ASP A 209 1.98 17.62 -45.58
CA ASP A 209 0.86 17.75 -46.51
C ASP A 209 0.87 19.12 -47.20
N SER A 210 -0.14 19.38 -48.05
CA SER A 210 -0.25 20.63 -48.83
C SER A 210 -0.90 21.78 -48.04
N ASN A 211 -1.47 21.51 -46.82
CA ASN A 211 -2.19 22.50 -46.06
C ASN A 211 -1.35 22.93 -44.83
N ILE A 212 -0.42 23.85 -45.05
CA ILE A 212 0.51 24.34 -44.02
C ILE A 212 -0.23 25.08 -42.93
N LYS A 213 -0.15 24.54 -41.70
CA LYS A 213 -0.80 25.14 -40.49
C LYS A 213 0.20 25.59 -39.43
N GLY A 214 1.49 25.50 -39.70
CA GLY A 214 2.51 25.82 -38.71
C GLY A 214 3.87 26.12 -39.28
N ALA A 215 4.90 26.17 -38.45
CA ALA A 215 6.25 26.49 -38.86
C ALA A 215 6.85 25.38 -39.76
N ILE A 216 7.40 25.75 -40.92
CA ILE A 216 8.04 24.80 -41.84
C ILE A 216 9.29 24.21 -41.18
N ASP A 217 9.41 22.91 -41.22
CA ASP A 217 10.59 22.15 -40.83
C ASP A 217 11.48 21.97 -42.08
N VAL A 218 12.35 22.95 -42.31
CA VAL A 218 13.17 23.00 -43.51
C VAL A 218 14.02 21.75 -43.68
N SER A 219 14.65 21.26 -42.63
CA SER A 219 15.50 20.08 -42.67
C SER A 219 14.73 18.82 -43.06
N ARG A 220 13.52 18.63 -42.49
CA ARG A 220 12.66 17.50 -42.85
C ARG A 220 12.04 17.67 -44.23
N HIS A 221 11.66 18.93 -44.59
CA HIS A 221 11.13 19.22 -45.90
C HIS A 221 12.13 18.87 -47.04
N ILE A 222 13.39 19.28 -46.89
CA ILE A 222 14.43 18.96 -47.87
C ILE A 222 14.65 17.46 -48.00
N ARG A 223 14.67 16.74 -46.86
CA ARG A 223 14.86 15.28 -46.87
C ARG A 223 13.70 14.50 -47.46
N SER A 224 12.47 14.95 -47.27
CA SER A 224 11.27 14.17 -47.59
C SER A 224 10.53 14.63 -48.85
N ASN A 225 10.80 15.86 -49.32
CA ASN A 225 10.04 16.51 -50.40
C ASN A 225 10.89 17.05 -51.56
N ILE A 226 12.07 16.48 -51.76
CA ILE A 226 12.87 16.79 -52.95
C ILE A 226 12.93 15.54 -53.85
N PRO A 227 12.41 15.61 -55.09
CA PRO A 227 11.77 16.76 -55.75
C PRO A 227 10.42 17.14 -55.12
N PHE A 228 10.05 18.42 -55.19
CA PHE A 228 8.83 18.95 -54.61
C PHE A 228 7.59 18.44 -55.34
N LEU A 229 6.72 17.73 -54.60
CA LEU A 229 5.47 17.13 -55.08
C LEU A 229 4.22 17.78 -54.46
N GLY A 230 4.29 19.03 -54.07
CA GLY A 230 3.16 19.79 -53.47
C GLY A 230 2.96 19.58 -51.95
N LYS A 231 3.82 18.79 -51.28
CA LYS A 231 3.77 18.58 -49.83
C LYS A 231 4.87 19.38 -49.13
N VAL A 232 4.52 19.93 -47.98
CA VAL A 232 5.46 20.70 -47.12
C VAL A 232 5.51 20.07 -45.75
N ALA A 233 6.73 19.81 -45.25
CA ALA A 233 6.93 19.35 -43.88
C ALA A 233 6.89 20.53 -42.92
N TYR A 234 5.98 20.50 -41.95
CA TYR A 234 5.81 21.56 -40.96
C TYR A 234 5.47 20.99 -39.59
N ASN A 235 5.62 21.83 -38.55
CA ASN A 235 5.32 21.49 -37.19
C ASN A 235 4.21 22.39 -36.67
N THR A 236 3.25 21.82 -35.96
CA THR A 236 2.23 22.55 -35.20
C THR A 236 2.39 22.34 -33.71
N ARG A 237 1.74 23.18 -32.92
CA ARG A 237 1.61 23.01 -31.48
C ARG A 237 0.13 22.94 -31.16
N GLU A 238 -0.35 21.75 -30.80
CA GLU A 238 -1.76 21.45 -30.62
C GLU A 238 -2.07 21.09 -29.17
N PHE A 239 -3.19 21.61 -28.64
CA PHE A 239 -3.66 21.24 -27.31
C PHE A 239 -4.42 19.92 -27.41
N SER A 240 -3.78 18.83 -26.94
CA SER A 240 -4.20 17.46 -27.21
C SER A 240 -4.36 16.64 -25.94
N PHE A 241 -5.34 15.74 -25.93
CA PHE A 241 -5.43 14.64 -24.97
C PHE A 241 -4.35 13.58 -25.23
N ASP A 242 -3.92 13.42 -26.49
CA ASP A 242 -2.86 12.50 -26.87
C ASP A 242 -1.52 13.12 -26.51
N ASN A 243 -1.07 12.88 -25.28
CA ASN A 243 0.12 13.46 -24.68
C ASN A 243 0.90 12.39 -23.88
N ARG A 244 2.05 12.75 -23.34
CA ARG A 244 2.95 11.81 -22.67
C ARG A 244 2.27 11.04 -21.52
N ILE A 245 1.41 11.70 -20.71
CA ILE A 245 0.74 11.08 -19.55
C ILE A 245 -0.35 10.11 -19.99
N THR A 246 -1.21 10.51 -20.93
CA THR A 246 -2.25 9.63 -21.46
C THR A 246 -1.67 8.45 -22.24
N GLN A 247 -0.55 8.64 -22.94
CA GLN A 247 0.20 7.56 -23.58
C GLN A 247 0.78 6.58 -22.56
N LEU A 248 1.31 7.07 -21.42
CA LEU A 248 1.79 6.21 -20.34
C LEU A 248 0.66 5.34 -19.77
N ILE A 249 -0.50 5.94 -19.48
CA ILE A 249 -1.69 5.22 -19.00
C ILE A 249 -2.14 4.19 -20.06
N ARG A 250 -2.14 4.56 -21.35
CA ARG A 250 -2.46 3.65 -22.43
C ARG A 250 -1.52 2.45 -22.50
N HIS A 251 -0.21 2.67 -22.40
CA HIS A 251 0.77 1.58 -22.39
C HIS A 251 0.57 0.64 -21.18
N THR A 252 0.20 1.20 -20.02
CA THR A 252 -0.13 0.40 -18.82
C THR A 252 -1.37 -0.44 -19.06
N ILE A 253 -2.43 0.10 -19.65
CA ILE A 253 -3.65 -0.64 -20.01
C ILE A 253 -3.32 -1.83 -20.92
N GLU A 254 -2.54 -1.60 -22.00
CA GLU A 254 -2.18 -2.67 -22.92
C GLU A 254 -1.24 -3.71 -22.30
N HIS A 255 -0.35 -3.27 -21.41
CA HIS A 255 0.49 -4.18 -20.63
C HIS A 255 -0.36 -5.09 -19.73
N LEU A 256 -1.26 -4.51 -18.93
CA LEU A 256 -2.15 -5.28 -18.06
C LEU A 256 -3.04 -6.25 -18.83
N ARG A 257 -3.54 -5.86 -20.01
CA ARG A 257 -4.37 -6.71 -20.89
C ARG A 257 -3.62 -7.94 -21.36
N ASN A 258 -2.33 -7.81 -21.68
CA ASN A 258 -1.55 -8.87 -22.30
C ASN A 258 -0.75 -9.72 -21.29
N TYR A 259 -0.53 -9.21 -20.08
CA TYR A 259 0.42 -9.82 -19.14
C TYR A 259 -0.23 -10.73 -18.10
N SER A 260 -1.47 -10.50 -17.72
CA SER A 260 -2.13 -11.34 -16.71
C SER A 260 -3.64 -11.46 -16.90
N LEU A 261 -4.18 -12.63 -16.56
CA LEU A 261 -5.64 -12.85 -16.48
C LEU A 261 -6.30 -11.89 -15.48
N ILE A 262 -5.57 -11.47 -14.46
CA ILE A 262 -6.01 -10.48 -13.45
C ILE A 262 -6.16 -9.11 -14.12
N GLY A 263 -5.17 -8.67 -14.89
CA GLY A 263 -5.19 -7.38 -15.58
C GLY A 263 -6.36 -7.26 -16.55
N GLU A 264 -6.63 -8.28 -17.35
CA GLU A 264 -7.77 -8.29 -18.27
C GLU A 264 -9.11 -8.13 -17.52
N ARG A 265 -9.30 -8.81 -16.40
CA ARG A 265 -10.52 -8.70 -15.58
C ARG A 265 -10.67 -7.34 -14.94
N ILE A 266 -9.59 -6.78 -14.41
CA ILE A 266 -9.57 -5.41 -13.86
C ILE A 266 -10.06 -4.43 -14.91
N LEU A 267 -9.55 -4.51 -16.12
CA LEU A 267 -9.88 -3.59 -17.21
C LEU A 267 -11.30 -3.77 -17.75
N ASN A 268 -11.86 -4.96 -17.66
CA ASN A 268 -13.21 -5.29 -18.11
C ASN A 268 -14.28 -5.13 -17.00
N SER A 269 -13.89 -4.74 -15.78
CA SER A 269 -14.88 -4.47 -14.73
C SER A 269 -15.76 -3.27 -15.11
N PRO A 270 -17.08 -3.29 -14.77
CA PRO A 270 -18.02 -2.23 -15.15
C PRO A 270 -17.55 -0.83 -14.77
N ASP A 271 -16.91 -0.70 -13.60
CA ASP A 271 -16.43 0.57 -13.06
C ASP A 271 -15.22 1.14 -13.82
N VAL A 272 -14.45 0.31 -14.53
CA VAL A 272 -13.20 0.68 -15.19
C VAL A 272 -13.32 0.71 -16.70
N HIS A 273 -14.17 -0.11 -17.28
CA HIS A 273 -14.31 -0.29 -18.72
C HIS A 273 -14.50 1.02 -19.48
N ASP A 274 -15.39 1.91 -19.02
CA ASP A 274 -15.65 3.18 -19.68
C ASP A 274 -14.45 4.13 -19.59
N MET A 275 -13.72 4.12 -18.48
CA MET A 275 -12.49 4.91 -18.30
C MET A 275 -11.38 4.42 -19.23
N VAL A 276 -11.22 3.11 -19.36
CA VAL A 276 -10.27 2.49 -20.31
C VAL A 276 -10.60 2.90 -21.74
N ARG A 277 -11.88 2.87 -22.12
CA ARG A 277 -12.32 3.30 -23.44
C ARG A 277 -12.01 4.78 -23.71
N GLN A 278 -12.24 5.66 -22.73
CA GLN A 278 -11.88 7.08 -22.85
C GLN A 278 -10.37 7.28 -23.11
N ILE A 279 -9.50 6.54 -22.42
CA ILE A 279 -8.05 6.61 -22.66
C ILE A 279 -7.69 6.09 -24.06
N ILE A 280 -8.33 5.00 -24.50
CA ILE A 280 -8.10 4.41 -25.83
C ILE A 280 -8.47 5.43 -26.92
N ASP A 281 -9.64 6.05 -26.82
CA ASP A 281 -10.13 7.03 -27.77
C ASP A 281 -9.27 8.32 -27.79
N ALA A 282 -8.69 8.66 -26.64
CA ALA A 282 -7.83 9.84 -26.48
C ALA A 282 -6.41 9.65 -27.02
N THR A 283 -5.97 8.42 -27.29
CA THR A 283 -4.59 8.08 -27.70
C THR A 283 -4.51 7.42 -29.06
N PRO A 284 -4.95 8.07 -30.14
CA PRO A 284 -4.95 7.48 -31.49
C PRO A 284 -3.56 7.23 -32.06
N THR A 285 -2.52 7.89 -31.52
CA THR A 285 -1.13 7.68 -31.98
C THR A 285 -0.39 6.57 -31.24
N TYR A 286 -1.08 5.80 -30.39
CA TYR A 286 -0.49 4.70 -29.63
C TYR A 286 0.25 3.71 -30.55
N SER A 287 1.46 3.37 -30.17
CA SER A 287 2.27 2.32 -30.79
C SER A 287 2.99 1.50 -29.70
N ALA A 288 2.83 0.19 -29.73
CA ALA A 288 3.48 -0.70 -28.74
C ALA A 288 5.02 -0.55 -28.74
N MET A 289 5.61 -0.17 -29.89
CA MET A 289 7.07 0.02 -30.05
C MET A 289 7.58 1.26 -29.30
N ASP A 290 6.70 2.22 -28.99
CA ASP A 290 7.09 3.46 -28.31
C ASP A 290 7.17 3.32 -26.77
N ARG A 291 6.96 2.11 -26.23
CA ARG A 291 6.91 1.86 -24.75
C ARG A 291 8.10 2.46 -24.02
N GLN A 292 9.33 2.19 -24.46
CA GLN A 292 10.55 2.70 -23.79
C GLN A 292 10.64 4.23 -23.86
N LYS A 293 10.32 4.80 -25.00
CA LYS A 293 10.27 6.25 -25.18
C LYS A 293 9.26 6.89 -24.24
N VAL A 294 8.05 6.32 -24.14
CA VAL A 294 6.99 6.83 -23.27
C VAL A 294 7.39 6.72 -21.79
N ILE A 295 8.06 5.63 -21.39
CA ILE A 295 8.62 5.51 -20.03
C ILE A 295 9.63 6.64 -19.76
N MET A 296 10.60 6.84 -20.66
CA MET A 296 11.64 7.86 -20.52
C MET A 296 11.05 9.28 -20.46
N ASP A 297 10.06 9.60 -21.30
CA ASP A 297 9.37 10.89 -21.32
C ASP A 297 8.59 11.18 -20.02
N ASN A 298 8.30 10.14 -19.23
CA ASN A 298 7.55 10.21 -17.99
C ASN A 298 8.40 10.03 -16.71
N LEU A 299 9.72 9.90 -16.80
CA LEU A 299 10.58 9.80 -15.60
C LEU A 299 10.52 11.07 -14.73
N LYS A 300 10.30 12.23 -15.36
CA LYS A 300 10.05 13.46 -14.61
C LYS A 300 8.65 13.43 -14.01
N THR A 301 8.57 13.57 -12.69
CA THR A 301 7.30 13.61 -11.97
C THR A 301 6.36 14.66 -12.55
N PHE A 302 5.13 14.25 -12.78
CA PHE A 302 4.05 15.13 -13.20
C PHE A 302 3.73 16.12 -12.07
N ALA A 303 3.59 17.40 -12.39
CA ALA A 303 3.21 18.42 -11.44
C ALA A 303 2.24 19.41 -12.13
N HIS A 304 1.01 19.46 -11.62
CA HIS A 304 0.01 20.40 -12.11
C HIS A 304 -0.94 20.80 -10.97
N PRO A 305 -1.27 22.09 -10.78
CA PRO A 305 -2.08 22.56 -9.65
C PRO A 305 -3.47 21.94 -9.56
N TYR A 306 -4.11 21.64 -10.70
CA TYR A 306 -5.49 21.12 -10.78
C TYR A 306 -5.59 19.62 -11.06
N TYR A 307 -4.52 19.00 -11.57
CA TYR A 307 -4.49 17.58 -11.96
C TYR A 307 -3.49 16.82 -11.06
N ASN A 308 -3.55 17.06 -9.75
CA ASN A 308 -2.62 16.46 -8.79
C ASN A 308 -2.72 14.93 -8.72
N GLU A 309 -3.92 14.36 -8.96
CA GLU A 309 -4.12 12.90 -8.95
C GLU A 309 -3.44 12.16 -10.12
N TYR A 310 -2.98 12.88 -11.14
CA TYR A 310 -2.19 12.28 -12.23
C TYR A 310 -0.75 11.95 -11.81
N ALA A 311 -0.20 12.58 -10.79
CA ALA A 311 1.16 12.28 -10.32
C ALA A 311 1.25 10.90 -9.64
N PRO A 312 0.37 10.52 -8.70
CA PRO A 312 0.30 9.16 -8.16
C PRO A 312 0.04 8.09 -9.24
N LEU A 313 -0.90 8.36 -10.16
CA LEU A 313 -1.17 7.46 -11.27
C LEU A 313 0.06 7.27 -12.19
N GLN A 314 0.81 8.35 -12.47
CA GLN A 314 2.06 8.26 -13.24
C GLN A 314 3.06 7.33 -12.57
N LYS A 315 3.28 7.48 -11.26
CA LYS A 315 4.20 6.62 -10.50
C LYS A 315 3.78 5.16 -10.57
N LEU A 316 2.50 4.88 -10.35
CA LEU A 316 1.94 3.51 -10.43
C LEU A 316 2.14 2.92 -11.83
N CYS A 317 1.81 3.66 -12.88
CA CYS A 317 2.00 3.22 -14.27
C CYS A 317 3.46 2.90 -14.58
N LEU A 318 4.38 3.75 -14.14
CA LEU A 318 5.82 3.50 -14.32
C LEU A 318 6.27 2.24 -13.57
N ALA A 319 5.77 2.00 -12.35
CA ALA A 319 6.09 0.80 -11.60
C ALA A 319 5.60 -0.47 -12.32
N ILE A 320 4.35 -0.48 -12.77
CA ILE A 320 3.77 -1.60 -13.51
C ILE A 320 4.56 -1.88 -14.80
N LEU A 321 4.91 -0.84 -15.56
CA LEU A 321 5.62 -0.98 -16.84
C LEU A 321 7.10 -1.35 -16.70
N ARG A 322 7.72 -1.04 -15.57
CA ARG A 322 9.13 -1.34 -15.26
C ARG A 322 9.29 -2.57 -14.38
N TYR A 323 8.22 -3.27 -14.08
CA TYR A 323 8.19 -4.44 -13.20
C TYR A 323 9.33 -5.42 -13.42
N ASP A 324 9.53 -5.84 -14.68
CA ASP A 324 10.59 -6.81 -15.02
C ASP A 324 12.00 -6.28 -14.67
N GLN A 325 12.23 -4.98 -14.79
CA GLN A 325 13.51 -4.34 -14.47
C GLN A 325 13.71 -4.23 -12.94
N LEU A 326 12.66 -3.95 -12.20
CA LEU A 326 12.71 -3.82 -10.74
C LEU A 326 12.87 -5.18 -10.05
N SER A 327 12.28 -6.26 -10.60
CA SER A 327 12.37 -7.61 -10.04
C SER A 327 13.74 -8.27 -10.25
N TYR A 328 14.51 -7.87 -11.27
CA TYR A 328 15.81 -8.46 -11.60
C TYR A 328 17.02 -7.63 -11.14
N GLY A 329 16.83 -6.52 -10.43
CA GLY A 329 17.94 -5.75 -9.84
C GLY A 329 18.76 -4.91 -10.81
N ASP A 330 18.29 -4.67 -12.03
CA ASP A 330 19.00 -3.93 -13.08
C ASP A 330 18.79 -2.39 -12.99
N SER A 331 18.44 -1.85 -11.83
CA SER A 331 18.25 -0.41 -11.69
C SER A 331 19.49 0.26 -11.08
N ASP A 332 20.00 1.31 -11.75
CA ASP A 332 20.99 2.26 -11.22
C ASP A 332 20.49 3.03 -9.95
N GLN A 333 19.36 2.60 -9.36
CA GLN A 333 18.77 3.23 -8.16
C GLN A 333 19.12 2.42 -6.94
N ASP A 334 19.67 3.06 -5.94
CA ASP A 334 20.13 2.44 -4.69
C ASP A 334 19.00 1.71 -3.92
N VAL A 335 17.77 2.25 -3.93
CA VAL A 335 16.59 1.66 -3.26
C VAL A 335 15.35 1.73 -4.16
N HIS A 336 14.66 0.60 -4.30
CA HIS A 336 13.42 0.49 -5.07
C HIS A 336 12.46 -0.48 -4.40
N GLY A 337 11.17 -0.43 -4.75
CA GLY A 337 10.20 -1.36 -4.18
C GLY A 337 8.79 -0.81 -4.08
N VAL A 338 7.96 -1.56 -3.39
CA VAL A 338 6.55 -1.22 -3.13
C VAL A 338 6.22 -1.51 -1.67
N ILE A 339 5.70 -0.51 -0.98
CA ILE A 339 5.32 -0.59 0.42
C ILE A 339 3.86 -0.19 0.56
N PHE A 340 3.12 -0.95 1.34
CA PHE A 340 1.74 -0.69 1.72
C PHE A 340 1.68 -0.31 3.20
N ASP A 341 1.06 0.83 3.50
CA ASP A 341 0.60 1.14 4.84
C ASP A 341 -0.63 0.27 5.13
N ILE A 342 -0.40 -0.77 5.93
CA ILE A 342 -1.44 -1.77 6.21
C ILE A 342 -2.52 -1.23 7.15
N ALA A 343 -2.21 -0.23 7.97
CA ALA A 343 -3.19 0.41 8.83
C ALA A 343 -4.19 1.23 8.00
N ALA A 344 -3.69 1.99 7.03
CA ALA A 344 -4.53 2.72 6.08
C ALA A 344 -5.34 1.76 5.18
N LEU A 345 -4.74 0.64 4.74
CA LEU A 345 -5.48 -0.38 3.99
C LEU A 345 -6.57 -1.04 4.83
N TRP A 346 -6.33 -1.25 6.12
CA TRP A 346 -7.33 -1.80 7.03
C TRP A 346 -8.54 -0.88 7.17
N GLU A 347 -8.31 0.41 7.34
CA GLU A 347 -9.37 1.42 7.40
C GLU A 347 -10.19 1.46 6.10
N GLU A 348 -9.54 1.54 4.94
CA GLU A 348 -10.21 1.52 3.63
C GLU A 348 -10.98 0.21 3.38
N TYR A 349 -10.45 -0.94 3.82
CA TYR A 349 -11.13 -2.22 3.75
C TYR A 349 -12.41 -2.22 4.60
N LEU A 350 -12.33 -1.74 5.85
CA LEU A 350 -13.50 -1.60 6.72
C LEU A 350 -14.52 -0.63 6.12
N ALA A 351 -14.10 0.46 5.49
CA ALA A 351 -15.00 1.38 4.82
C ALA A 351 -15.83 0.68 3.73
N VAL A 352 -15.23 -0.25 2.97
CA VAL A 352 -15.96 -1.07 2.00
C VAL A 352 -16.88 -2.08 2.68
N VAL A 353 -16.41 -2.73 3.74
CA VAL A 353 -17.21 -3.74 4.48
C VAL A 353 -18.44 -3.11 5.15
N LEU A 354 -18.30 -1.88 5.65
CA LEU A 354 -19.36 -1.15 6.35
C LEU A 354 -20.22 -0.30 5.41
N GLN A 355 -19.90 -0.26 4.14
CA GLN A 355 -20.71 0.41 3.12
C GLN A 355 -22.17 -0.12 3.19
N ASP A 356 -23.15 0.72 2.90
CA ASP A 356 -24.60 0.43 2.94
C ASP A 356 -25.19 0.24 4.37
N LEU A 357 -24.39 0.40 5.41
CA LEU A 357 -24.91 0.58 6.76
C LEU A 357 -25.10 2.08 7.06
N ASP A 358 -25.89 2.40 8.10
CA ASP A 358 -26.04 3.78 8.55
C ASP A 358 -24.79 4.29 9.30
N ILE A 359 -23.64 4.10 8.67
CA ILE A 359 -22.31 4.46 9.16
C ILE A 359 -21.72 5.52 8.24
N VAL A 360 -21.14 6.55 8.85
CA VAL A 360 -20.38 7.60 8.15
C VAL A 360 -18.90 7.26 8.32
N HIS A 361 -18.15 7.34 7.23
CA HIS A 361 -16.70 7.29 7.22
C HIS A 361 -16.19 8.70 6.85
N PRO A 362 -15.77 9.49 7.83
CA PRO A 362 -15.14 10.79 7.57
C PRO A 362 -13.82 10.58 6.83
N ASN A 363 -13.55 11.43 5.87
CA ASN A 363 -12.30 11.36 5.12
C ASN A 363 -11.48 12.62 5.39
N ASN A 364 -10.39 12.48 6.15
CA ASN A 364 -9.45 13.56 6.43
C ASN A 364 -8.80 14.11 5.14
N ARG A 365 -8.60 13.25 4.14
CA ARG A 365 -8.02 13.64 2.83
C ARG A 365 -8.93 14.59 2.06
N GLU A 366 -10.23 14.34 2.12
CA GLU A 366 -11.27 15.14 1.44
C GLU A 366 -11.88 16.19 2.34
N THR A 367 -11.44 16.28 3.62
CA THR A 367 -12.02 17.16 4.64
C THR A 367 -13.53 17.00 4.78
N THR A 368 -14.02 15.76 4.63
CA THR A 368 -15.45 15.46 4.71
C THR A 368 -15.84 15.09 6.14
N ASN A 369 -16.97 15.65 6.60
CA ASN A 369 -17.56 15.37 7.91
C ASN A 369 -16.64 15.56 9.12
N PRO A 370 -15.87 16.67 9.22
CA PRO A 370 -15.03 16.94 10.38
C PRO A 370 -15.87 17.08 11.63
N GLN A 371 -15.33 16.63 12.77
CA GLN A 371 -15.87 16.89 14.09
C GLN A 371 -14.98 17.92 14.79
N TYR A 372 -15.57 18.88 15.49
CA TYR A 372 -14.83 19.98 16.11
C TYR A 372 -14.79 19.80 17.62
N ILE A 373 -13.62 20.03 18.23
CA ILE A 373 -13.46 19.95 19.70
C ILE A 373 -14.17 21.12 20.39
N PHE A 374 -14.12 22.31 19.77
CA PHE A 374 -14.66 23.53 20.36
C PHE A 374 -15.85 24.07 19.57
N GLU A 375 -16.88 24.47 20.27
CA GLU A 375 -18.05 25.11 19.68
C GLU A 375 -17.67 26.47 19.04
N GLY A 376 -18.11 26.69 17.80
CA GLY A 376 -17.86 27.94 17.08
C GLY A 376 -16.46 28.09 16.48
N ILE A 377 -15.56 27.12 16.66
CA ILE A 377 -14.23 27.11 16.02
C ILE A 377 -14.21 26.02 14.95
N THR A 378 -14.25 26.44 13.67
CA THR A 378 -14.36 25.53 12.52
C THR A 378 -13.11 25.49 11.65
N ASN A 379 -12.05 26.20 11.99
CA ASN A 379 -10.82 26.29 11.22
C ASN A 379 -9.58 25.77 11.97
N ALA A 380 -9.80 25.15 13.14
CA ALA A 380 -8.76 24.52 13.94
C ALA A 380 -9.34 23.42 14.81
N TYR A 381 -8.50 22.48 15.24
CA TYR A 381 -8.87 21.36 16.13
C TYR A 381 -9.91 20.41 15.54
N GLU A 382 -9.90 20.25 14.23
CA GLU A 382 -10.72 19.25 13.54
C GLU A 382 -10.30 17.84 13.97
N ARG A 383 -11.29 16.95 14.04
CA ARG A 383 -11.09 15.53 14.33
C ARG A 383 -11.88 14.70 13.32
N TYR A 384 -11.28 13.60 12.92
CA TYR A 384 -11.85 12.68 11.95
C TYR A 384 -11.88 11.29 12.59
N PRO A 385 -12.96 10.88 13.27
CA PRO A 385 -13.12 9.50 13.70
C PRO A 385 -13.20 8.60 12.46
N ASP A 386 -12.63 7.40 12.49
CA ASP A 386 -12.62 6.52 11.33
C ASP A 386 -14.04 6.19 10.88
N PHE A 387 -14.92 5.87 11.84
CA PHE A 387 -16.32 5.59 11.55
C PHE A 387 -17.24 6.07 12.69
N PHE A 388 -18.47 6.43 12.34
CA PHE A 388 -19.52 6.64 13.34
C PHE A 388 -20.91 6.38 12.74
N ARG A 389 -21.86 6.00 13.57
CA ARG A 389 -23.26 5.87 13.16
C ARG A 389 -23.88 7.25 12.91
N LYS A 390 -24.76 7.36 11.92
CA LYS A 390 -25.43 8.63 11.58
C LYS A 390 -26.22 9.21 12.76
N ASP A 391 -26.79 8.36 13.60
CA ASP A 391 -27.50 8.75 14.84
C ASP A 391 -26.56 9.11 16.00
N LYS A 392 -25.24 9.00 15.79
CA LYS A 392 -24.20 9.22 16.80
C LYS A 392 -24.26 8.28 18.01
N SER A 393 -24.98 7.16 17.92
CA SER A 393 -25.08 6.18 19.01
C SER A 393 -23.77 5.41 19.24
N CYS A 394 -22.91 5.34 18.24
CA CYS A 394 -21.62 4.64 18.32
C CYS A 394 -20.56 5.35 17.47
N VAL A 395 -19.36 5.49 18.03
CA VAL A 395 -18.14 5.92 17.35
C VAL A 395 -17.18 4.74 17.30
N MET A 396 -16.52 4.55 16.16
CA MET A 396 -15.65 3.41 15.93
C MET A 396 -14.28 3.87 15.40
N ASP A 397 -13.25 3.17 15.83
CA ASP A 397 -11.85 3.45 15.52
C ASP A 397 -11.18 2.17 15.01
N ALA A 398 -10.60 2.22 13.82
CA ALA A 398 -9.97 1.08 13.15
C ALA A 398 -8.50 0.99 13.56
N LYS A 399 -8.12 -0.02 14.32
CA LYS A 399 -6.73 -0.19 14.77
C LYS A 399 -6.13 -1.49 14.26
N TYR A 400 -5.14 -1.38 13.40
CA TYR A 400 -4.34 -2.52 12.94
C TYR A 400 -3.20 -2.80 13.94
N LYS A 401 -3.57 -3.29 15.12
CA LYS A 401 -2.63 -3.59 16.22
C LYS A 401 -2.90 -4.99 16.79
N ARG A 402 -1.88 -5.62 17.40
CA ARG A 402 -2.12 -6.81 18.24
C ARG A 402 -2.67 -6.37 19.57
N ILE A 403 -3.95 -6.56 19.78
CA ILE A 403 -4.59 -6.35 21.07
C ILE A 403 -4.68 -7.72 21.74
N ALA A 404 -4.06 -7.87 22.91
CA ALA A 404 -4.03 -9.16 23.62
C ALA A 404 -5.41 -9.51 24.21
N ASP A 405 -5.60 -10.81 24.47
CA ASP A 405 -6.86 -11.44 24.90
C ASP A 405 -7.50 -10.85 26.15
N ASN A 406 -6.71 -10.21 27.00
CA ASN A 406 -7.16 -9.59 28.25
C ASN A 406 -7.52 -8.11 28.15
N GLY A 407 -7.41 -7.48 26.96
CA GLY A 407 -7.65 -6.05 26.73
C GLY A 407 -6.61 -5.11 27.34
N HIS A 408 -5.55 -5.65 27.96
CA HIS A 408 -4.54 -4.84 28.67
C HIS A 408 -3.51 -4.16 27.74
N HIS A 409 -3.57 -4.40 26.43
CA HIS A 409 -2.61 -3.85 25.45
C HIS A 409 -3.21 -2.83 24.48
N ILE A 410 -4.37 -2.25 24.82
CA ILE A 410 -4.81 -1.07 24.08
C ILE A 410 -3.88 0.08 24.51
N GLU A 411 -3.25 0.71 23.55
CA GLU A 411 -2.39 1.84 23.84
C GLU A 411 -3.21 2.98 24.47
N ARG A 412 -2.62 3.63 25.43
CA ARG A 412 -3.26 4.74 26.17
C ARG A 412 -3.78 5.82 25.22
N ASN A 413 -3.04 6.09 24.14
CA ASN A 413 -3.42 7.09 23.15
C ASN A 413 -4.68 6.70 22.38
N ASP A 414 -4.83 5.42 22.00
CA ASP A 414 -6.02 4.92 21.29
C ASP A 414 -7.28 5.09 22.14
N ILE A 415 -7.17 4.77 23.44
CA ILE A 415 -8.28 5.00 24.38
C ILE A 415 -8.60 6.50 24.50
N HIS A 416 -7.59 7.36 24.65
CA HIS A 416 -7.82 8.81 24.74
C HIS A 416 -8.46 9.36 23.46
N GLN A 417 -8.04 8.90 22.30
CA GLN A 417 -8.60 9.28 21.03
C GLN A 417 -10.09 8.90 20.93
N LEU A 418 -10.39 7.64 21.23
CA LEU A 418 -11.78 7.14 21.21
C LEU A 418 -12.68 7.87 22.22
N ILE A 419 -12.20 8.09 23.45
CA ILE A 419 -12.95 8.86 24.48
C ILE A 419 -13.19 10.29 24.00
N THR A 420 -12.20 10.93 23.37
CA THR A 420 -12.37 12.28 22.80
C THR A 420 -13.49 12.30 21.77
N TYR A 421 -13.53 11.33 20.85
CA TYR A 421 -14.60 11.22 19.87
C TYR A 421 -15.96 10.97 20.51
N MET A 422 -16.05 10.05 21.50
CA MET A 422 -17.27 9.79 22.24
C MET A 422 -17.78 11.06 22.92
N TYR A 423 -16.89 11.83 23.55
CA TYR A 423 -17.25 13.07 24.23
C TYR A 423 -17.79 14.13 23.27
N ILE A 424 -17.07 14.41 22.17
CA ILE A 424 -17.44 15.44 21.19
C ILE A 424 -18.80 15.11 20.55
N MET A 425 -19.01 13.83 20.23
CA MET A 425 -20.21 13.37 19.54
C MET A 425 -21.36 13.03 20.50
N GLN A 426 -21.11 13.03 21.81
CA GLN A 426 -22.01 12.54 22.85
C GLN A 426 -22.44 11.09 22.59
N ALA A 427 -21.53 10.28 22.05
CA ALA A 427 -21.80 8.90 21.71
C ALA A 427 -21.75 8.02 22.97
N PRO A 428 -22.82 7.26 23.29
CA PRO A 428 -22.85 6.37 24.46
C PRO A 428 -21.97 5.13 24.29
N LYS A 429 -21.52 4.81 23.07
CA LYS A 429 -20.66 3.68 22.78
C LYS A 429 -19.44 4.10 21.98
N GLY A 430 -18.29 3.53 22.35
CA GLY A 430 -17.06 3.59 21.56
C GLY A 430 -16.56 2.18 21.26
N MET A 431 -16.16 1.90 20.02
CA MET A 431 -15.70 0.59 19.59
C MET A 431 -14.35 0.69 18.88
N ILE A 432 -13.41 -0.15 19.27
CA ILE A 432 -12.18 -0.38 18.50
C ILE A 432 -12.39 -1.63 17.66
N ILE A 433 -12.10 -1.55 16.35
CA ILE A 433 -12.16 -2.69 15.43
C ILE A 433 -10.73 -3.09 15.06
N SER A 434 -10.33 -4.31 15.46
CA SER A 434 -8.95 -4.79 15.26
C SER A 434 -8.93 -6.18 14.65
N PRO A 435 -7.97 -6.49 13.73
CA PRO A 435 -7.79 -7.85 13.24
C PRO A 435 -7.09 -8.72 14.28
N ALA A 436 -7.51 -9.99 14.40
CA ALA A 436 -6.99 -10.95 15.39
C ALA A 436 -6.65 -12.31 14.75
N VAL A 437 -5.71 -13.03 15.36
CA VAL A 437 -5.22 -14.34 14.87
C VAL A 437 -5.92 -15.53 15.55
N ALA A 438 -6.46 -15.36 16.77
CA ALA A 438 -6.84 -16.46 17.60
C ALA A 438 -8.29 -16.93 17.40
N ASP A 439 -8.47 -18.26 17.26
CA ASP A 439 -9.80 -18.89 17.17
C ASP A 439 -10.55 -18.87 18.50
N ASP A 440 -9.84 -18.70 19.63
CA ASP A 440 -10.40 -18.78 20.99
C ASP A 440 -10.96 -17.45 21.54
N LEU A 441 -10.74 -16.33 20.84
CA LEU A 441 -11.25 -15.03 21.25
C LEU A 441 -12.74 -14.91 20.93
N SER A 442 -13.51 -14.36 21.88
CA SER A 442 -14.84 -13.86 21.51
C SER A 442 -14.71 -12.72 20.49
N HIS A 443 -15.62 -12.66 19.49
CA HIS A 443 -15.58 -11.59 18.50
C HIS A 443 -15.69 -10.18 19.07
N TRP A 444 -16.17 -10.04 20.28
CA TRP A 444 -16.27 -8.74 20.94
C TRP A 444 -16.09 -8.87 22.46
N LYS A 445 -15.63 -7.78 23.05
CA LYS A 445 -15.40 -7.70 24.49
C LYS A 445 -15.71 -6.29 24.99
N ASP A 446 -16.43 -6.20 26.11
CA ASP A 446 -16.56 -4.94 26.85
C ASP A 446 -15.27 -4.68 27.62
N ILE A 447 -14.64 -3.52 27.37
CA ILE A 447 -13.49 -3.06 28.16
C ILE A 447 -14.00 -2.51 29.49
N GLY A 448 -15.06 -1.73 29.44
CA GLY A 448 -15.68 -1.17 30.62
C GLY A 448 -16.55 0.06 30.36
N THR A 449 -17.16 0.54 31.41
CA THR A 449 -17.93 1.78 31.42
C THR A 449 -17.06 2.93 31.89
N LEU A 450 -17.06 4.02 31.14
CA LEU A 450 -16.31 5.23 31.48
C LEU A 450 -16.87 5.92 32.71
N ASN A 451 -15.99 6.39 33.60
CA ASN A 451 -16.36 7.28 34.68
C ASN A 451 -16.77 8.67 34.15
N GLY A 452 -17.49 9.44 34.94
CA GLY A 452 -17.92 10.79 34.54
C GLY A 452 -19.23 10.78 33.77
N TYR A 453 -19.22 11.17 32.49
CA TYR A 453 -20.43 11.21 31.67
C TYR A 453 -20.96 9.83 31.26
N GLY A 454 -20.22 8.75 31.57
CA GLY A 454 -20.58 7.39 31.18
C GLY A 454 -20.18 7.06 29.76
N GLY A 455 -20.75 5.98 29.26
CA GLY A 455 -20.43 5.41 27.96
C GLY A 455 -19.66 4.09 28.07
N ILE A 456 -19.85 3.20 27.12
CA ILE A 456 -19.25 1.86 27.11
C ILE A 456 -18.17 1.82 26.03
N VAL A 457 -16.99 1.35 26.39
CA VAL A 457 -15.91 1.08 25.44
C VAL A 457 -15.83 -0.42 25.17
N GLN A 458 -15.84 -0.77 23.90
CA GLN A 458 -15.84 -2.15 23.40
C GLN A 458 -14.68 -2.37 22.40
N ILE A 459 -14.27 -3.63 22.24
CA ILE A 459 -13.40 -4.08 21.15
C ILE A 459 -14.15 -5.11 20.34
N TYR A 460 -14.06 -4.98 19.02
CA TYR A 460 -14.44 -6.02 18.08
C TYR A 460 -13.19 -6.63 17.46
N TYR A 461 -13.05 -7.94 17.56
CA TYR A 461 -11.96 -8.71 16.95
C TYR A 461 -12.46 -9.37 15.69
N MET A 462 -12.01 -8.86 14.52
CA MET A 462 -12.23 -9.55 13.26
C MET A 462 -11.17 -10.63 13.11
N ARG A 463 -11.56 -11.89 13.10
CA ARG A 463 -10.64 -13.01 13.01
C ARG A 463 -10.11 -13.16 11.59
N ILE A 464 -8.80 -13.23 11.46
CA ILE A 464 -8.15 -13.49 10.18
C ILE A 464 -7.90 -15.00 10.10
N PRO A 465 -8.61 -15.72 9.19
CA PRO A 465 -8.57 -17.17 9.18
C PRO A 465 -7.25 -17.70 8.64
N GLU A 466 -6.74 -18.76 9.23
CA GLU A 466 -5.67 -19.55 8.65
C GLU A 466 -6.21 -20.41 7.50
N SER A 467 -5.54 -20.40 6.36
CA SER A 467 -5.88 -21.26 5.22
C SER A 467 -4.70 -21.46 4.29
N THR A 468 -4.60 -22.63 3.68
CA THR A 468 -3.66 -22.93 2.59
C THR A 468 -4.30 -22.72 1.20
N ASP A 469 -5.62 -22.55 1.15
CA ASP A 469 -6.37 -22.24 -0.06
C ASP A 469 -7.06 -20.89 0.02
N TYR A 470 -6.83 -20.05 -0.99
CA TYR A 470 -7.36 -18.69 -1.04
C TYR A 470 -8.90 -18.64 -1.11
N ASN A 471 -9.53 -19.56 -1.83
CA ASN A 471 -10.99 -19.59 -1.93
C ASN A 471 -11.65 -19.94 -0.58
N ALA A 472 -11.03 -20.88 0.16
CA ALA A 472 -11.44 -21.19 1.52
C ALA A 472 -11.23 -20.01 2.48
N PHE A 473 -10.10 -19.30 2.33
CA PHE A 473 -9.81 -18.06 3.05
C PHE A 473 -10.91 -17.00 2.81
N CYS A 474 -11.23 -16.72 1.55
CA CYS A 474 -12.25 -15.75 1.17
C CYS A 474 -13.65 -16.09 1.74
N LYS A 475 -14.03 -17.37 1.75
CA LYS A 475 -15.30 -17.80 2.34
C LYS A 475 -15.36 -17.52 3.83
N LYS A 476 -14.29 -17.82 4.57
CA LYS A 476 -14.19 -17.56 6.00
C LYS A 476 -14.21 -16.05 6.28
N MET A 477 -13.45 -15.24 5.52
CA MET A 477 -13.45 -13.78 5.65
C MET A 477 -14.84 -13.17 5.43
N LYS A 478 -15.61 -13.66 4.43
CA LYS A 478 -17.00 -13.21 4.23
C LYS A 478 -17.89 -13.52 5.43
N THR A 479 -17.63 -14.60 6.14
CA THR A 479 -18.35 -14.92 7.39
C THR A 479 -17.99 -13.90 8.50
N GLU A 480 -16.73 -13.56 8.65
CA GLU A 480 -16.27 -12.55 9.61
C GLU A 480 -16.85 -11.16 9.31
N GLU A 481 -16.88 -10.77 8.03
CA GLU A 481 -17.52 -9.52 7.58
C GLU A 481 -19.02 -9.50 7.92
N TRP A 482 -19.72 -10.61 7.69
CA TRP A 482 -21.14 -10.75 8.01
C TRP A 482 -21.39 -10.64 9.53
N LEU A 483 -20.54 -11.25 10.36
CA LEU A 483 -20.63 -11.16 11.82
C LEU A 483 -20.44 -9.71 12.29
N LEU A 484 -19.46 -8.98 11.78
CA LEU A 484 -19.26 -7.56 12.09
C LEU A 484 -20.47 -6.73 11.69
N ARG A 485 -20.95 -6.89 10.44
CA ARG A 485 -22.12 -6.14 9.93
C ARG A 485 -23.38 -6.40 10.76
N ASN A 486 -23.65 -7.66 11.10
CA ASN A 486 -24.79 -8.01 11.95
C ASN A 486 -24.67 -7.38 13.34
N ARG A 487 -23.50 -7.44 13.95
CA ARG A 487 -23.28 -6.82 15.25
C ARG A 487 -23.64 -5.33 15.23
N LEU A 488 -23.25 -4.61 14.18
CA LEU A 488 -23.50 -3.18 14.03
C LEU A 488 -24.94 -2.83 13.59
N THR A 489 -25.72 -3.78 13.09
CA THR A 489 -27.12 -3.54 12.68
C THR A 489 -28.12 -3.80 13.80
N TRP A 490 -27.80 -4.65 14.77
CA TRP A 490 -28.71 -5.07 15.84
C TRP A 490 -28.59 -4.24 17.13
N GLU A 491 -27.66 -3.34 17.22
CA GLU A 491 -27.46 -2.38 18.30
C GLU A 491 -27.91 -0.96 17.93
#